data_5c5c318409635b9f9d340256ac388cb2
#
_entry.id   5c5c318409635b9f9d340256ac388cb2
#
_cell.length_a   1.000
_cell.length_b   1.000
_cell.length_c   1.000
_cell.angle_alpha   90.00
_cell.angle_beta   90.00
_cell.angle_gamma   90.00
#
_symmetry.space_group_name_H-M   'P 1'
#
loop_
_entity.id
_entity.type
_entity.pdbx_description
1 polymer ?
#
loop_
_entity_poly.entity_id
_entity_poly.type
_entity_poly.pdbx_seq_one_letter_code
_entity_poly.pdbx_strand_id
1 'polypeptide(L)'
;AIVRGIFEILDLVTRNTSRQKSPAIYFITLRYEDLQDDTLKSLVDRYLAMLSKLSLYNIAAGNAAGATGVKEKEELERRIFNRIWIGYPLWSDDAAVVSSILSGEEVPAYFKEMVVSALLLGLLQYYEESRLNILLDIYQTASSRVIAVRALSAALMAMYVNRSRVPSSGLLRRIEALRDTTPWHNDVKEVFLEFIRTRDTERINRKMQEELLPSMLKLRPDIARRMKGGMTDLPDMEENPEWQELLDKSGITDKLKELTKMQEDGGDVFMMTFSNLKYFPFFSEVANWFMPFHMDHSAVKDALGSELASIGSMVASSPFFCDGDKYSFVLALASVPAAQKHMMLSQFDAQRINELELQRSTLAGDTPSAGAIANKYVQNLYRFFKLYRRKGDFNDPFSLPLNLLQLPFLAPD
;
A
#
# COMPACT_ATOMS: atom_id res chain seq x y z
N ALA A 1 5.64 -28.67 20.00
CA ALA A 1 4.58 -28.22 20.91
C ALA A 1 5.13 -27.34 22.05
N ILE A 2 6.10 -27.82 22.86
CA ILE A 2 6.64 -27.09 24.06
C ILE A 2 7.20 -25.73 23.71
N VAL A 3 8.12 -25.63 22.73
CA VAL A 3 8.75 -24.37 22.30
C VAL A 3 7.70 -23.36 21.85
N ARG A 4 6.72 -23.79 21.10
CA ARG A 4 5.59 -22.97 20.66
C ARG A 4 4.82 -22.41 21.85
N GLY A 5 4.44 -23.26 22.82
CA GLY A 5 3.73 -22.82 24.01
C GLY A 5 4.50 -21.80 24.85
N ILE A 6 5.82 -21.93 24.95
CA ILE A 6 6.68 -20.95 25.65
C ILE A 6 6.60 -19.59 24.95
N PHE A 7 6.71 -19.53 23.62
CA PHE A 7 6.58 -18.26 22.88
C PHE A 7 5.20 -17.62 23.04
N GLU A 8 4.13 -18.42 22.96
CA GLU A 8 2.75 -17.92 23.12
C GLU A 8 2.53 -17.32 24.53
N ILE A 9 3.05 -17.98 25.58
CA ILE A 9 2.98 -17.45 26.95
C ILE A 9 3.78 -16.15 27.08
N LEU A 10 4.99 -16.08 26.52
CA LEU A 10 5.81 -14.86 26.56
C LEU A 10 5.14 -13.69 25.84
N ASP A 11 4.53 -13.94 24.68
CA ASP A 11 3.79 -12.92 23.94
C ASP A 11 2.60 -12.39 24.74
N LEU A 12 1.82 -13.30 25.35
CA LEU A 12 0.68 -12.94 26.21
C LEU A 12 1.11 -12.14 27.45
N VAL A 13 2.17 -12.56 28.13
CA VAL A 13 2.72 -11.84 29.29
C VAL A 13 3.19 -10.45 28.88
N THR A 14 3.97 -10.35 27.80
CA THR A 14 4.48 -9.08 27.28
C THR A 14 3.33 -8.14 26.90
N ARG A 15 2.32 -8.65 26.18
CA ARG A 15 1.13 -7.88 25.80
C ARG A 15 0.38 -7.36 27.02
N ASN A 16 0.10 -8.23 28.00
CA ASN A 16 -0.68 -7.87 29.18
C ASN A 16 0.05 -6.87 30.08
N THR A 17 1.37 -7.04 30.27
CA THR A 17 2.18 -6.10 31.07
C THR A 17 2.32 -4.73 30.41
N SER A 18 2.37 -4.69 29.09
CA SER A 18 2.51 -3.45 28.32
C SER A 18 1.17 -2.74 28.06
N ARG A 19 0.02 -3.45 28.15
CA ARG A 19 -1.31 -2.97 27.77
C ARG A 19 -1.66 -1.60 28.34
N GLN A 20 -1.37 -1.35 29.62
CA GLN A 20 -1.73 -0.11 30.30
C GLN A 20 -0.61 0.96 30.26
N LYS A 21 0.63 0.54 30.16
CA LYS A 21 1.79 1.43 30.37
C LYS A 21 2.48 1.87 29.09
N SER A 22 2.43 1.06 28.01
CA SER A 22 3.14 1.37 26.79
C SER A 22 2.51 2.53 26.03
N PRO A 23 3.30 3.53 25.60
CA PRO A 23 2.84 4.60 24.73
C PRO A 23 2.82 4.20 23.24
N ALA A 24 3.24 2.97 22.89
CA ALA A 24 3.25 2.53 21.49
C ALA A 24 1.83 2.51 20.90
N ILE A 25 1.73 2.85 19.60
CA ILE A 25 0.44 3.04 18.91
C ILE A 25 -0.45 1.78 18.99
N TYR A 26 0.15 0.59 18.93
CA TYR A 26 -0.57 -0.67 19.11
C TYR A 26 -1.37 -0.69 20.43
N PHE A 27 -0.74 -0.31 21.55
CA PHE A 27 -1.39 -0.33 22.86
C PHE A 27 -2.36 0.85 23.06
N ILE A 28 -2.09 1.99 22.43
CA ILE A 28 -3.04 3.12 22.41
C ILE A 28 -4.31 2.70 21.68
N THR A 29 -4.17 2.11 20.49
CA THR A 29 -5.30 1.61 19.70
C THR A 29 -6.06 0.52 20.45
N LEU A 30 -5.35 -0.41 21.10
CA LEU A 30 -5.95 -1.47 21.91
C LEU A 30 -6.83 -0.89 23.02
N ARG A 31 -6.32 0.07 23.79
CA ARG A 31 -7.10 0.72 24.85
C ARG A 31 -8.30 1.49 24.33
N TYR A 32 -8.14 2.17 23.19
CA TYR A 32 -9.23 2.89 22.54
C TYR A 32 -10.37 1.95 22.12
N GLU A 33 -10.04 0.86 21.42
CA GLU A 33 -11.03 -0.10 20.96
C GLU A 33 -11.69 -0.88 22.13
N ASP A 34 -10.94 -1.16 23.21
CA ASP A 34 -11.50 -1.78 24.40
C ASP A 34 -12.57 -0.92 25.08
N LEU A 35 -12.42 0.41 25.04
CA LEU A 35 -13.43 1.34 25.58
C LEU A 35 -14.72 1.39 24.76
N GLN A 36 -14.69 0.94 23.50
CA GLN A 36 -15.87 0.95 22.64
C GLN A 36 -16.80 -0.26 22.83
N ASP A 37 -16.36 -1.28 23.56
CA ASP A 37 -17.11 -2.51 23.90
C ASP A 37 -17.76 -3.24 22.69
N ASP A 38 -17.25 -2.99 21.48
CA ASP A 38 -17.73 -3.66 20.26
C ASP A 38 -16.89 -4.92 19.98
N THR A 39 -17.56 -6.04 19.68
CA THR A 39 -16.90 -7.25 19.18
C THR A 39 -16.59 -7.11 17.68
N LEU A 40 -15.60 -7.88 17.18
CA LEU A 40 -15.31 -7.90 15.74
C LEU A 40 -16.56 -8.30 14.93
N LYS A 41 -17.31 -9.30 15.40
CA LYS A 41 -18.56 -9.73 14.77
C LYS A 41 -19.58 -8.59 14.68
N SER A 42 -19.82 -7.87 15.78
CA SER A 42 -20.76 -6.74 15.81
C SER A 42 -20.38 -5.65 14.81
N LEU A 43 -19.09 -5.31 14.71
CA LEU A 43 -18.61 -4.33 13.75
C LEU A 43 -18.84 -4.78 12.29
N VAL A 44 -18.59 -6.07 12.00
CA VAL A 44 -18.78 -6.64 10.67
C VAL A 44 -20.25 -6.71 10.30
N ASP A 45 -21.12 -7.13 11.23
CA ASP A 45 -22.58 -7.17 10.99
C ASP A 45 -23.12 -5.75 10.65
N ARG A 46 -22.65 -4.72 11.38
CA ARG A 46 -22.99 -3.32 11.09
C ARG A 46 -22.43 -2.83 9.75
N TYR A 47 -21.21 -3.25 9.42
CA TYR A 47 -20.58 -2.90 8.14
C TYR A 47 -21.36 -3.49 6.96
N LEU A 48 -21.74 -4.76 7.01
CA LEU A 48 -22.54 -5.42 5.95
C LEU A 48 -23.93 -4.78 5.81
N ALA A 49 -24.58 -4.45 6.93
CA ALA A 49 -25.83 -3.71 6.91
C ALA A 49 -25.67 -2.31 6.27
N MET A 50 -24.54 -1.63 6.52
CA MET A 50 -24.23 -0.33 5.91
C MET A 50 -23.99 -0.45 4.40
N LEU A 51 -23.25 -1.48 3.93
CA LEU A 51 -23.07 -1.73 2.50
C LEU A 51 -24.42 -1.92 1.79
N SER A 52 -25.29 -2.76 2.36
CA SER A 52 -26.64 -2.98 1.81
C SER A 52 -27.46 -1.70 1.76
N LYS A 53 -27.41 -0.88 2.81
CA LYS A 53 -28.09 0.41 2.88
C LYS A 53 -27.56 1.39 1.82
N LEU A 54 -26.25 1.51 1.65
CA LEU A 54 -25.62 2.39 0.65
C LEU A 54 -25.95 1.94 -0.78
N SER A 55 -26.00 0.64 -1.03
CA SER A 55 -26.43 0.09 -2.33
C SER A 55 -27.86 0.51 -2.67
N LEU A 56 -28.78 0.45 -1.72
CA LEU A 56 -30.16 0.91 -1.90
C LEU A 56 -30.26 2.43 -2.13
N TYR A 57 -29.47 3.23 -1.42
CA TYR A 57 -29.44 4.68 -1.62
C TYR A 57 -28.91 5.08 -3.00
N ASN A 58 -27.89 4.40 -3.51
CA ASN A 58 -27.36 4.65 -4.86
C ASN A 58 -28.42 4.36 -5.95
N ILE A 59 -29.35 3.48 -5.68
CA ILE A 59 -30.47 3.15 -6.59
C ILE A 59 -31.63 4.16 -6.48
N ALA A 60 -31.91 4.69 -5.28
CA ALA A 60 -33.17 5.38 -4.97
C ALA A 60 -33.11 6.92 -4.88
N ALA A 61 -31.94 7.53 -4.55
CA ALA A 61 -31.92 8.98 -4.28
C ALA A 61 -30.52 9.61 -4.44
N GLY A 62 -30.55 10.89 -4.97
CA GLY A 62 -29.34 11.69 -5.14
C GLY A 62 -28.59 12.02 -3.85
N ASN A 63 -27.38 12.15 -4.04
CA ASN A 63 -26.14 12.57 -3.39
C ASN A 63 -26.04 13.02 -1.89
N ALA A 64 -27.03 13.57 -1.22
CA ALA A 64 -26.82 14.18 0.11
C ALA A 64 -26.88 13.18 1.29
N ALA A 65 -27.79 12.21 1.26
CA ALA A 65 -27.90 11.18 2.29
C ALA A 65 -26.73 10.16 2.23
N GLY A 66 -26.10 10.05 1.07
CA GLY A 66 -24.95 9.17 0.84
C GLY A 66 -23.67 9.60 1.56
N ALA A 67 -23.41 10.90 1.69
CA ALA A 67 -22.13 11.40 2.23
C ALA A 67 -21.91 11.03 3.71
N THR A 68 -22.94 11.12 4.55
CA THR A 68 -22.86 10.71 5.97
C THR A 68 -22.67 9.20 6.09
N GLY A 69 -23.40 8.40 5.28
CA GLY A 69 -23.27 6.95 5.28
C GLY A 69 -21.91 6.48 4.81
N VAL A 70 -21.26 7.18 3.87
CA VAL A 70 -19.89 6.87 3.43
C VAL A 70 -18.89 7.04 4.57
N LYS A 71 -18.95 8.15 5.32
CA LYS A 71 -18.04 8.39 6.46
C LYS A 71 -18.26 7.38 7.60
N GLU A 72 -19.51 6.98 7.86
CA GLU A 72 -19.82 5.93 8.84
C GLU A 72 -19.27 4.56 8.40
N LYS A 73 -19.38 4.24 7.11
CA LYS A 73 -18.77 3.04 6.52
C LYS A 73 -17.26 3.03 6.69
N GLU A 74 -16.58 4.13 6.37
CA GLU A 74 -15.12 4.28 6.51
C GLU A 74 -14.67 4.15 7.97
N GLU A 75 -15.45 4.67 8.91
CA GLU A 75 -15.18 4.50 10.34
C GLU A 75 -15.31 3.03 10.77
N LEU A 76 -16.31 2.30 10.27
CA LEU A 76 -16.44 0.86 10.51
C LEU A 76 -15.28 0.08 9.92
N GLU A 77 -14.86 0.40 8.68
CA GLU A 77 -13.69 -0.21 8.04
C GLU A 77 -12.41 0.00 8.86
N ARG A 78 -12.18 1.22 9.34
CA ARG A 78 -11.05 1.56 10.21
C ARG A 78 -11.08 0.76 11.51
N ARG A 79 -12.23 0.67 12.15
CA ARG A 79 -12.40 -0.08 13.42
C ARG A 79 -12.23 -1.59 13.23
N ILE A 80 -12.77 -2.16 12.16
CA ILE A 80 -12.57 -3.58 11.81
C ILE A 80 -11.08 -3.85 11.56
N PHE A 81 -10.41 -2.98 10.78
CA PHE A 81 -8.97 -3.06 10.56
C PHE A 81 -8.20 -3.07 11.89
N ASN A 82 -8.50 -2.11 12.77
CA ASN A 82 -7.86 -2.02 14.08
C ASN A 82 -8.10 -3.28 14.92
N ARG A 83 -9.34 -3.77 15.00
CA ARG A 83 -9.67 -4.97 15.79
C ARG A 83 -8.94 -6.21 15.27
N ILE A 84 -8.81 -6.37 13.95
CA ILE A 84 -8.03 -7.46 13.36
C ILE A 84 -6.55 -7.28 13.67
N TRP A 85 -5.99 -6.09 13.51
CA TRP A 85 -4.58 -5.82 13.78
C TRP A 85 -4.19 -6.06 15.24
N ILE A 86 -4.93 -5.47 16.19
CA ILE A 86 -4.60 -5.52 17.64
C ILE A 86 -5.08 -6.79 18.34
N GLY A 87 -6.03 -7.51 17.77
CA GLY A 87 -6.58 -8.74 18.34
C GLY A 87 -5.49 -9.81 18.50
N TYR A 88 -5.22 -10.24 19.72
CA TYR A 88 -4.27 -11.33 19.99
C TYR A 88 -4.62 -12.00 21.32
N PRO A 89 -4.72 -13.33 21.37
CA PRO A 89 -4.77 -14.22 20.22
C PRO A 89 -6.04 -14.01 19.37
N LEU A 90 -5.96 -14.36 18.06
CA LEU A 90 -7.13 -14.39 17.19
C LEU A 90 -7.89 -15.69 17.46
N TRP A 91 -8.91 -15.61 18.29
CA TRP A 91 -9.74 -16.76 18.66
C TRP A 91 -10.49 -17.33 17.44
N SER A 92 -10.94 -18.58 17.55
CA SER A 92 -11.63 -19.29 16.45
C SER A 92 -12.81 -18.50 15.88
N ASP A 93 -13.60 -17.85 16.72
CA ASP A 93 -14.77 -17.08 16.30
C ASP A 93 -14.38 -15.84 15.52
N ASP A 94 -13.37 -15.08 15.98
CA ASP A 94 -12.84 -13.93 15.24
C ASP A 94 -12.14 -14.36 13.95
N ALA A 95 -11.41 -15.49 13.95
CA ALA A 95 -10.80 -16.06 12.77
C ALA A 95 -11.85 -16.44 11.70
N ALA A 96 -12.98 -16.99 12.12
CA ALA A 96 -14.11 -17.30 11.24
C ALA A 96 -14.73 -16.01 10.65
N VAL A 97 -14.88 -14.96 11.45
CA VAL A 97 -15.36 -13.64 10.99
C VAL A 97 -14.39 -13.04 9.98
N VAL A 98 -13.08 -13.07 10.23
CA VAL A 98 -12.06 -12.59 9.27
C VAL A 98 -12.14 -13.37 7.96
N SER A 99 -12.26 -14.69 8.03
CA SER A 99 -12.38 -15.54 6.84
C SER A 99 -13.66 -15.22 6.06
N SER A 100 -14.78 -14.93 6.75
CA SER A 100 -16.03 -14.54 6.09
C SER A 100 -15.93 -13.20 5.37
N ILE A 101 -15.21 -12.22 5.92
CA ILE A 101 -14.93 -10.95 5.22
C ILE A 101 -14.17 -11.23 3.91
N LEU A 102 -13.10 -12.03 4.00
CA LEU A 102 -12.19 -12.26 2.88
C LEU A 102 -12.84 -13.09 1.75
N SER A 103 -13.81 -13.96 2.08
CA SER A 103 -14.55 -14.78 1.12
C SER A 103 -15.88 -14.16 0.67
N GLY A 104 -16.49 -13.23 1.43
CA GLY A 104 -17.80 -12.65 1.17
C GLY A 104 -17.85 -11.88 -0.16
N GLU A 105 -18.78 -12.22 -1.06
CA GLU A 105 -18.90 -11.59 -2.37
C GLU A 105 -19.35 -10.12 -2.27
N GLU A 106 -20.14 -9.79 -1.26
CA GLU A 106 -20.64 -8.44 -0.99
C GLU A 106 -19.58 -7.49 -0.46
N VAL A 107 -18.44 -8.00 0.03
CA VAL A 107 -17.36 -7.18 0.58
C VAL A 107 -16.49 -6.63 -0.54
N PRO A 108 -16.30 -5.30 -0.63
CA PRO A 108 -15.49 -4.69 -1.65
C PRO A 108 -14.03 -5.20 -1.63
N ALA A 109 -13.44 -5.37 -2.82
CA ALA A 109 -12.07 -5.87 -2.98
C ALA A 109 -11.05 -5.05 -2.19
N TYR A 110 -11.13 -3.72 -2.24
CA TYR A 110 -10.21 -2.83 -1.50
C TYR A 110 -10.23 -3.11 0.01
N PHE A 111 -11.41 -3.43 0.57
CA PHE A 111 -11.48 -3.71 2.01
C PHE A 111 -10.91 -5.08 2.37
N LYS A 112 -11.08 -6.09 1.52
CA LYS A 112 -10.37 -7.38 1.67
C LYS A 112 -8.85 -7.20 1.66
N GLU A 113 -8.35 -6.35 0.78
CA GLU A 113 -6.93 -6.01 0.70
C GLU A 113 -6.42 -5.29 1.96
N MET A 114 -7.24 -4.42 2.58
CA MET A 114 -6.94 -3.83 3.88
C MET A 114 -6.87 -4.88 4.99
N VAL A 115 -7.82 -5.83 5.01
CA VAL A 115 -7.85 -6.92 6.00
C VAL A 115 -6.59 -7.79 5.90
N VAL A 116 -6.11 -8.09 4.70
CA VAL A 116 -4.81 -8.75 4.50
C VAL A 116 -3.68 -7.98 5.18
N SER A 117 -3.67 -6.66 5.07
CA SER A 117 -2.64 -5.82 5.69
C SER A 117 -2.78 -5.75 7.23
N ALA A 118 -4.01 -5.79 7.75
CA ALA A 118 -4.26 -5.87 9.19
C ALA A 118 -3.74 -7.18 9.78
N LEU A 119 -3.94 -8.31 9.08
CA LEU A 119 -3.38 -9.61 9.46
C LEU A 119 -1.84 -9.57 9.47
N LEU A 120 -1.23 -8.96 8.45
CA LEU A 120 0.22 -8.77 8.40
C LEU A 120 0.72 -7.97 9.60
N LEU A 121 0.14 -6.80 9.88
CA LEU A 121 0.57 -5.97 11.01
C LEU A 121 0.44 -6.71 12.34
N GLY A 122 -0.63 -7.51 12.53
CA GLY A 122 -0.77 -8.37 13.69
C GLY A 122 0.35 -9.40 13.81
N LEU A 123 0.73 -10.06 12.69
CA LEU A 123 1.82 -11.03 12.61
C LEU A 123 3.21 -10.42 12.83
N LEU A 124 3.40 -9.16 12.47
CA LEU A 124 4.64 -8.42 12.75
C LEU A 124 4.74 -8.00 14.22
N GLN A 125 3.61 -7.87 14.90
CA GLN A 125 3.56 -7.57 16.33
C GLN A 125 3.72 -8.83 17.19
N TYR A 126 2.89 -9.84 16.94
CA TYR A 126 2.91 -11.14 17.59
C TYR A 126 2.68 -12.26 16.57
N TYR A 127 3.57 -13.24 16.56
CA TYR A 127 3.43 -14.38 15.65
C TYR A 127 2.24 -15.25 16.03
N GLU A 128 1.40 -15.56 15.05
CA GLU A 128 0.24 -16.42 15.25
C GLU A 128 -0.02 -17.29 14.00
N GLU A 129 -0.03 -18.61 14.20
CA GLU A 129 -0.21 -19.58 13.11
C GLU A 129 -1.58 -19.47 12.44
N SER A 130 -2.64 -19.15 13.20
CA SER A 130 -4.00 -18.97 12.67
C SER A 130 -4.07 -17.86 11.63
N ARG A 131 -3.45 -16.70 11.88
CA ARG A 131 -3.40 -15.59 10.94
C ARG A 131 -2.62 -15.95 9.66
N LEU A 132 -1.52 -16.65 9.81
CA LEU A 132 -0.71 -17.07 8.68
C LEU A 132 -1.45 -18.10 7.83
N ASN A 133 -2.20 -19.00 8.47
CA ASN A 133 -3.08 -19.94 7.78
C ASN A 133 -4.16 -19.23 6.97
N ILE A 134 -4.80 -18.20 7.52
CA ILE A 134 -5.79 -17.41 6.78
C ILE A 134 -5.16 -16.76 5.53
N LEU A 135 -3.96 -16.18 5.66
CA LEU A 135 -3.27 -15.60 4.49
C LEU A 135 -2.96 -16.64 3.41
N LEU A 136 -2.53 -17.85 3.80
CA LEU A 136 -2.27 -18.93 2.86
C LEU A 136 -3.56 -19.49 2.25
N ASP A 137 -4.67 -19.54 3.02
CA ASP A 137 -5.99 -19.90 2.49
C ASP A 137 -6.42 -18.93 1.40
N ILE A 138 -6.29 -17.63 1.66
CA ILE A 138 -6.67 -16.57 0.71
C ILE A 138 -5.78 -16.61 -0.55
N TYR A 139 -4.49 -16.87 -0.39
CA TYR A 139 -3.62 -17.07 -1.56
C TYR A 139 -4.15 -18.17 -2.49
N GLN A 140 -4.65 -19.28 -1.92
CA GLN A 140 -5.16 -20.42 -2.68
C GLN A 140 -6.56 -20.23 -3.24
N THR A 141 -7.44 -19.52 -2.51
CA THR A 141 -8.90 -19.55 -2.76
C THR A 141 -9.46 -18.25 -3.30
N ALA A 142 -8.73 -17.12 -3.20
CA ALA A 142 -9.25 -15.85 -3.68
C ALA A 142 -9.45 -15.85 -5.19
N SER A 143 -10.62 -15.43 -5.64
CA SER A 143 -10.94 -15.24 -7.06
C SER A 143 -10.15 -14.08 -7.69
N SER A 144 -9.82 -13.06 -6.88
CA SER A 144 -8.99 -11.92 -7.30
C SER A 144 -7.52 -12.26 -7.17
N ARG A 145 -6.79 -12.21 -8.29
CA ARG A 145 -5.33 -12.37 -8.31
C ARG A 145 -4.61 -11.33 -7.46
N VAL A 146 -5.13 -10.10 -7.40
CA VAL A 146 -4.55 -9.02 -6.58
C VAL A 146 -4.60 -9.41 -5.11
N ILE A 147 -5.75 -9.88 -4.61
CA ILE A 147 -5.92 -10.29 -3.22
C ILE A 147 -5.03 -11.51 -2.92
N ALA A 148 -4.98 -12.49 -3.82
CA ALA A 148 -4.15 -13.69 -3.65
C ALA A 148 -2.66 -13.34 -3.50
N VAL A 149 -2.11 -12.55 -4.42
CA VAL A 149 -0.68 -12.15 -4.39
C VAL A 149 -0.37 -11.25 -3.20
N ARG A 150 -1.29 -10.35 -2.83
CA ARG A 150 -1.15 -9.52 -1.64
C ARG A 150 -1.10 -10.37 -0.36
N ALA A 151 -1.95 -11.40 -0.27
CA ALA A 151 -1.93 -12.36 0.84
C ALA A 151 -0.63 -13.18 0.88
N LEU A 152 -0.13 -13.64 -0.29
CA LEU A 152 1.16 -14.31 -0.39
C LEU A 152 2.30 -13.39 0.06
N SER A 153 2.33 -12.14 -0.41
CA SER A 153 3.35 -11.15 -0.03
C SER A 153 3.36 -10.91 1.49
N ALA A 154 2.18 -10.77 2.09
CA ALA A 154 2.02 -10.65 3.53
C ALA A 154 2.50 -11.90 4.28
N ALA A 155 2.13 -13.09 3.80
CA ALA A 155 2.55 -14.36 4.39
C ALA A 155 4.07 -14.54 4.35
N LEU A 156 4.71 -14.28 3.19
CA LEU A 156 6.15 -14.39 3.01
C LEU A 156 6.91 -13.41 3.91
N MET A 157 6.45 -12.17 4.01
CA MET A 157 7.04 -11.15 4.90
C MET A 157 6.90 -11.57 6.38
N ALA A 158 5.71 -12.04 6.79
CA ALA A 158 5.48 -12.52 8.14
C ALA A 158 6.33 -13.74 8.49
N MET A 159 6.46 -14.70 7.57
CA MET A 159 7.34 -15.86 7.73
C MET A 159 8.80 -15.46 7.83
N TYR A 160 9.24 -14.49 7.04
CA TYR A 160 10.61 -14.00 7.07
C TYR A 160 10.96 -13.35 8.41
N VAL A 161 10.11 -12.47 8.92
CA VAL A 161 10.31 -11.81 10.21
C VAL A 161 10.31 -12.84 11.35
N ASN A 162 9.41 -13.82 11.28
CA ASN A 162 9.22 -14.85 12.31
C ASN A 162 9.90 -16.19 11.97
N ARG A 163 10.97 -16.18 11.16
CA ARG A 163 11.63 -17.39 10.63
C ARG A 163 12.08 -18.40 11.67
N SER A 164 12.38 -17.96 12.88
CA SER A 164 12.72 -18.84 14.00
C SER A 164 11.51 -19.57 14.61
N ARG A 165 10.31 -19.06 14.39
CA ARG A 165 9.06 -19.61 14.96
C ARG A 165 8.33 -20.53 13.98
N VAL A 166 8.45 -20.28 12.68
CA VAL A 166 7.78 -21.07 11.61
C VAL A 166 8.11 -22.55 11.67
N PRO A 167 9.36 -23.00 11.84
CA PRO A 167 9.70 -24.44 11.88
C PRO A 167 9.05 -25.22 13.04
N SER A 168 8.65 -24.54 14.11
CA SER A 168 7.97 -25.16 15.24
C SER A 168 6.44 -25.24 15.06
N SER A 169 5.91 -24.68 13.99
CA SER A 169 4.49 -24.64 13.67
C SER A 169 4.05 -25.83 12.81
N GLY A 170 2.74 -26.03 12.68
CA GLY A 170 2.15 -27.04 11.78
C GLY A 170 2.20 -26.68 10.29
N LEU A 171 2.72 -25.48 9.97
CA LEU A 171 2.68 -24.90 8.64
C LEU A 171 3.60 -25.56 7.62
N LEU A 172 4.67 -26.25 8.06
CA LEU A 172 5.65 -26.84 7.13
C LEU A 172 5.00 -27.78 6.13
N ARG A 173 4.17 -28.73 6.60
CA ARG A 173 3.45 -29.65 5.71
C ARG A 173 2.54 -28.93 4.73
N ARG A 174 1.94 -27.82 5.16
CA ARG A 174 1.09 -27.01 4.31
C ARG A 174 1.91 -26.27 3.23
N ILE A 175 3.05 -25.73 3.60
CA ILE A 175 3.98 -25.08 2.66
C ILE A 175 4.51 -26.10 1.65
N GLU A 176 4.85 -27.31 2.09
CA GLU A 176 5.24 -28.43 1.22
C GLU A 176 4.13 -28.75 0.21
N ALA A 177 2.88 -28.88 0.67
CA ALA A 177 1.74 -29.10 -0.22
C ALA A 177 1.49 -27.94 -1.19
N LEU A 178 1.76 -26.69 -0.79
CA LEU A 178 1.66 -25.52 -1.67
C LEU A 178 2.78 -25.49 -2.72
N ARG A 179 3.98 -25.92 -2.36
CA ARG A 179 5.12 -26.04 -3.28
C ARG A 179 4.81 -26.92 -4.48
N ASP A 180 4.02 -27.96 -4.29
CA ASP A 180 3.64 -28.89 -5.35
C ASP A 180 2.57 -28.31 -6.28
N THR A 181 2.02 -27.12 -5.95
CA THR A 181 1.02 -26.46 -6.79
C THR A 181 1.65 -25.40 -7.68
N THR A 182 1.21 -25.32 -8.92
CA THR A 182 1.50 -24.20 -9.80
C THR A 182 0.52 -23.07 -9.44
N PRO A 183 0.91 -21.87 -9.27
CA PRO A 183 2.09 -21.12 -9.70
C PRO A 183 3.08 -20.75 -8.56
N TRP A 184 3.06 -21.47 -7.43
CA TRP A 184 3.79 -21.12 -6.20
C TRP A 184 5.24 -20.64 -6.44
N HIS A 185 6.05 -21.40 -7.18
CA HIS A 185 7.47 -21.05 -7.36
C HIS A 185 7.66 -19.69 -8.05
N ASN A 186 6.89 -19.46 -9.10
CA ASN A 186 6.98 -18.18 -9.84
C ASN A 186 6.52 -17.02 -8.98
N ASP A 187 5.40 -17.17 -8.28
CA ASP A 187 4.85 -16.14 -7.41
C ASP A 187 5.79 -15.79 -6.26
N VAL A 188 6.31 -16.80 -5.56
CA VAL A 188 7.28 -16.61 -4.47
C VAL A 188 8.53 -15.89 -4.97
N LYS A 189 9.09 -16.34 -6.12
CA LYS A 189 10.24 -15.70 -6.74
C LYS A 189 9.97 -14.23 -7.07
N GLU A 190 8.85 -13.94 -7.74
CA GLU A 190 8.49 -12.59 -8.12
C GLU A 190 8.29 -11.69 -6.90
N VAL A 191 7.59 -12.15 -5.86
CA VAL A 191 7.41 -11.40 -4.61
C VAL A 191 8.74 -11.12 -3.91
N PHE A 192 9.65 -12.10 -3.83
CA PHE A 192 10.95 -11.88 -3.22
C PHE A 192 11.83 -10.92 -4.01
N LEU A 193 11.74 -10.90 -5.33
CA LEU A 193 12.42 -9.89 -6.14
C LEU A 193 11.97 -8.48 -5.76
N GLU A 194 10.68 -8.27 -5.49
CA GLU A 194 10.18 -6.96 -5.04
C GLU A 194 10.70 -6.59 -3.63
N PHE A 195 10.83 -7.54 -2.71
CA PHE A 195 11.48 -7.27 -1.42
C PHE A 195 12.96 -6.87 -1.58
N ILE A 196 13.68 -7.50 -2.51
CA ILE A 196 15.07 -7.13 -2.82
C ILE A 196 15.16 -5.73 -3.41
N ARG A 197 14.26 -5.37 -4.31
CA ARG A 197 14.20 -4.06 -4.96
C ARG A 197 14.00 -2.90 -3.98
N THR A 198 13.41 -3.13 -2.80
CA THR A 198 13.30 -2.08 -1.78
C THR A 198 14.66 -1.57 -1.29
N ARG A 199 15.73 -2.36 -1.40
CA ARG A 199 17.08 -1.92 -1.07
C ARG A 199 17.61 -0.87 -2.05
N ASP A 200 17.20 -0.94 -3.30
CA ASP A 200 17.57 0.04 -4.31
C ASP A 200 16.88 1.38 -4.06
N THR A 201 15.71 1.40 -3.41
CA THR A 201 14.98 2.62 -3.09
C THR A 201 15.83 3.60 -2.28
N GLU A 202 16.60 3.13 -1.31
CA GLU A 202 17.48 4.01 -0.51
C GLU A 202 18.63 4.58 -1.37
N ARG A 203 19.20 3.78 -2.26
CA ARG A 203 20.22 4.21 -3.21
C ARG A 203 19.68 5.24 -4.18
N ILE A 204 18.50 4.98 -4.73
CA ILE A 204 17.78 5.90 -5.65
C ILE A 204 17.48 7.22 -4.95
N ASN A 205 16.94 7.18 -3.73
CA ASN A 205 16.63 8.38 -2.96
C ASN A 205 17.88 9.22 -2.68
N ARG A 206 18.98 8.59 -2.30
CA ARG A 206 20.25 9.28 -2.09
C ARG A 206 20.72 9.97 -3.38
N LYS A 207 20.68 9.26 -4.49
CA LYS A 207 21.05 9.81 -5.80
C LYS A 207 20.16 11.01 -6.22
N MET A 208 18.86 10.88 -5.96
CA MET A 208 17.91 11.98 -6.16
C MET A 208 18.28 13.22 -5.33
N GLN A 209 18.62 13.04 -4.05
CA GLN A 209 18.95 14.12 -3.12
C GLN A 209 20.31 14.76 -3.39
N GLU A 210 21.32 13.96 -3.65
CA GLU A 210 22.69 14.42 -3.76
C GLU A 210 23.06 14.94 -5.17
N GLU A 211 22.41 14.40 -6.20
CA GLU A 211 22.80 14.69 -7.58
C GLU A 211 21.71 15.43 -8.38
N LEU A 212 20.45 14.95 -8.36
CA LEU A 212 19.41 15.49 -9.23
C LEU A 212 18.84 16.81 -8.67
N LEU A 213 18.40 16.82 -7.42
CA LEU A 213 17.83 18.03 -6.81
C LEU A 213 18.77 19.23 -6.84
N PRO A 214 20.06 19.13 -6.50
CA PRO A 214 21.00 20.25 -6.61
C PRO A 214 21.16 20.73 -8.06
N SER A 215 21.14 19.80 -9.03
CA SER A 215 21.23 20.15 -10.44
C SER A 215 19.99 20.93 -10.91
N MET A 216 18.78 20.48 -10.53
CA MET A 216 17.52 21.17 -10.81
C MET A 216 17.44 22.55 -10.13
N LEU A 217 17.89 22.66 -8.87
CA LEU A 217 17.91 23.92 -8.15
C LEU A 217 18.84 24.97 -8.81
N LYS A 218 19.96 24.54 -9.39
CA LYS A 218 20.88 25.42 -10.12
C LYS A 218 20.24 26.00 -11.37
N LEU A 219 19.34 25.27 -12.04
CA LEU A 219 18.62 25.75 -13.23
C LEU A 219 17.46 26.68 -12.90
N ARG A 220 16.93 26.65 -11.66
CA ARG A 220 15.76 27.43 -11.26
C ARG A 220 15.86 28.93 -11.56
N PRO A 221 17.01 29.62 -11.35
CA PRO A 221 17.16 31.02 -11.68
C PRO A 221 17.06 31.30 -13.17
N ASP A 222 17.62 30.44 -14.02
CA ASP A 222 17.62 30.59 -15.49
C ASP A 222 16.23 30.31 -16.05
N ILE A 223 15.54 29.32 -15.52
CA ILE A 223 14.12 29.06 -15.81
C ILE A 223 13.26 30.25 -15.41
N ALA A 224 13.43 30.77 -14.21
CA ALA A 224 12.66 31.92 -13.71
C ALA A 224 12.93 33.22 -14.50
N ARG A 225 14.16 33.44 -14.99
CA ARG A 225 14.50 34.57 -15.86
C ARG A 225 13.81 34.49 -17.21
N ARG A 226 13.78 33.32 -17.82
CA ARG A 226 13.12 33.10 -19.12
C ARG A 226 11.60 33.21 -19.02
N MET A 227 10.99 32.70 -17.95
CA MET A 227 9.55 32.88 -17.69
C MET A 227 9.15 34.36 -17.49
N LYS A 228 10.02 35.20 -16.89
CA LYS A 228 9.78 36.65 -16.76
C LYS A 228 9.92 37.41 -18.08
N GLY A 229 10.56 36.83 -19.09
CA GLY A 229 10.76 37.42 -20.42
C GLY A 229 9.56 37.36 -21.36
N GLY A 230 8.37 36.99 -20.89
CA GLY A 230 7.13 37.08 -21.66
C GLY A 230 6.77 35.86 -22.55
N MET A 231 7.37 34.71 -22.33
CA MET A 231 6.91 33.44 -22.92
C MET A 231 5.71 32.92 -22.11
N THR A 232 4.52 33.36 -22.50
CA THR A 232 3.22 32.95 -21.94
C THR A 232 2.77 31.59 -22.49
N ASP A 233 3.37 31.11 -23.53
CA ASP A 233 3.16 29.76 -24.06
C ASP A 233 4.32 28.89 -23.58
N LEU A 234 4.05 27.99 -22.66
CA LEU A 234 4.91 26.85 -22.37
C LEU A 234 4.79 25.91 -23.58
N PRO A 235 5.69 25.99 -24.57
CA PRO A 235 5.73 24.98 -25.62
C PRO A 235 6.09 23.66 -24.96
N ASP A 236 5.65 22.55 -25.53
CA ASP A 236 6.02 21.21 -25.12
C ASP A 236 7.51 21.17 -24.78
N MET A 237 7.82 20.93 -23.49
CA MET A 237 9.20 20.96 -22.99
C MET A 237 10.09 19.94 -23.76
N GLU A 238 9.46 18.94 -24.38
CA GLU A 238 10.13 17.91 -25.18
C GLU A 238 10.46 18.35 -26.62
N GLU A 239 9.76 19.33 -27.19
CA GLU A 239 9.95 19.78 -28.57
C GLU A 239 10.78 21.06 -28.73
N ASN A 240 11.09 21.75 -27.60
CA ASN A 240 11.86 23.00 -27.70
C ASN A 240 13.37 22.75 -27.62
N PRO A 241 14.13 22.95 -28.73
CA PRO A 241 15.58 22.69 -28.81
C PRO A 241 16.39 23.48 -27.78
N GLU A 242 15.95 24.68 -27.38
CA GLU A 242 16.66 25.51 -26.39
C GLU A 242 16.56 24.95 -24.96
N TRP A 243 15.44 24.31 -24.63
CA TRP A 243 15.27 23.61 -23.36
C TRP A 243 16.09 22.33 -23.33
N GLN A 244 16.10 21.59 -24.42
CA GLN A 244 16.93 20.38 -24.53
C GLN A 244 18.41 20.71 -24.38
N GLU A 245 18.89 21.78 -25.05
CA GLU A 245 20.28 22.21 -24.91
C GLU A 245 20.64 22.68 -23.49
N LEU A 246 19.72 23.34 -22.78
CA LEU A 246 19.92 23.76 -21.40
C LEU A 246 19.97 22.55 -20.44
N LEU A 247 19.09 21.58 -20.62
CA LEU A 247 19.04 20.36 -19.84
C LEU A 247 20.27 19.48 -20.11
N ASP A 248 20.71 19.39 -21.36
CA ASP A 248 21.90 18.62 -21.73
C ASP A 248 23.18 19.25 -21.19
N LYS A 249 23.33 20.58 -21.29
CA LYS A 249 24.47 21.31 -20.69
C LYS A 249 24.54 21.19 -19.19
N SER A 250 23.40 20.98 -18.53
CA SER A 250 23.35 20.80 -17.08
C SER A 250 23.58 19.35 -16.64
N GLY A 251 23.63 18.40 -17.58
CA GLY A 251 23.72 16.96 -17.32
C GLY A 251 22.46 16.36 -16.67
N ILE A 252 21.34 17.06 -16.70
CA ILE A 252 20.07 16.58 -16.13
C ILE A 252 19.46 15.51 -17.04
N THR A 253 19.55 15.66 -18.36
CA THR A 253 19.01 14.69 -19.32
C THR A 253 19.54 13.28 -19.06
N ASP A 254 20.83 13.13 -18.85
CA ASP A 254 21.44 11.83 -18.58
C ASP A 254 20.99 11.25 -17.24
N LYS A 255 20.84 12.10 -16.23
CA LYS A 255 20.33 11.69 -14.91
C LYS A 255 18.85 11.26 -14.97
N LEU A 256 18.04 11.95 -15.77
CA LEU A 256 16.64 11.57 -16.00
C LEU A 256 16.54 10.24 -16.73
N LYS A 257 17.35 10.03 -17.80
CA LYS A 257 17.42 8.74 -18.50
C LYS A 257 17.81 7.59 -17.58
N GLU A 258 18.77 7.84 -16.67
CA GLU A 258 19.17 6.85 -15.69
C GLU A 258 18.05 6.52 -14.70
N LEU A 259 17.29 7.54 -14.25
CA LEU A 259 16.12 7.32 -13.38
C LEU A 259 15.01 6.55 -14.10
N THR A 260 14.75 6.89 -15.38
CA THR A 260 13.78 6.14 -16.20
C THR A 260 14.19 4.68 -16.30
N LYS A 261 15.46 4.40 -16.55
CA LYS A 261 15.97 3.02 -16.58
C LYS A 261 15.82 2.33 -15.24
N MET A 262 16.13 3.01 -14.12
CA MET A 262 15.93 2.45 -12.79
C MET A 262 14.44 2.15 -12.52
N GLN A 263 13.52 2.98 -13.02
CA GLN A 263 12.08 2.75 -12.93
C GLN A 263 11.63 1.55 -13.79
N GLU A 264 12.16 1.43 -15.01
CA GLU A 264 11.92 0.28 -15.91
C GLU A 264 12.40 -1.02 -15.26
N ASP A 265 13.52 -0.99 -14.56
CA ASP A 265 14.05 -2.10 -13.77
C ASP A 265 13.23 -2.39 -12.50
N GLY A 266 12.14 -1.64 -12.25
CA GLY A 266 11.21 -1.81 -11.13
C GLY A 266 11.60 -1.06 -9.86
N GLY A 267 12.59 -0.16 -9.92
CA GLY A 267 13.01 0.68 -8.81
C GLY A 267 11.94 1.75 -8.45
N ASP A 268 11.87 2.10 -7.17
CA ASP A 268 10.94 3.11 -6.68
C ASP A 268 11.57 4.51 -6.74
N VAL A 269 11.34 5.22 -7.82
CA VAL A 269 11.83 6.59 -8.04
C VAL A 269 10.92 7.66 -7.42
N PHE A 270 9.71 7.30 -6.99
CA PHE A 270 8.71 8.24 -6.50
C PHE A 270 8.73 8.43 -4.97
N MET A 271 9.46 7.59 -4.23
CA MET A 271 9.49 7.63 -2.77
C MET A 271 9.75 9.05 -2.22
N MET A 272 10.76 9.74 -2.76
CA MET A 272 11.14 11.06 -2.28
C MET A 272 10.11 12.13 -2.62
N THR A 273 9.54 12.07 -3.83
CA THR A 273 8.53 13.03 -4.29
C THR A 273 7.31 13.03 -3.36
N PHE A 274 6.85 11.84 -2.96
CA PHE A 274 5.66 11.69 -2.14
C PHE A 274 5.94 11.69 -0.63
N SER A 275 7.19 11.62 -0.18
CA SER A 275 7.53 11.58 1.25
C SER A 275 6.98 12.80 2.01
N ASN A 276 7.13 13.99 1.45
CA ASN A 276 6.65 15.22 2.04
C ASN A 276 5.12 15.36 2.04
N LEU A 277 4.41 14.57 1.23
CA LEU A 277 2.95 14.57 1.14
C LEU A 277 2.29 13.57 2.11
N LYS A 278 3.07 12.85 2.91
CA LYS A 278 2.56 11.94 3.95
C LYS A 278 2.18 12.66 5.26
N TYR A 279 2.28 13.99 5.30
CA TYR A 279 1.88 14.78 6.49
C TYR A 279 0.39 15.18 6.50
N PHE A 280 -0.37 14.87 5.46
CA PHE A 280 -1.82 15.10 5.47
C PHE A 280 -2.49 14.35 6.64
N PRO A 281 -3.54 14.94 7.26
CA PRO A 281 -4.28 14.29 8.36
C PRO A 281 -4.78 12.89 8.03
N PHE A 282 -5.06 12.61 6.76
CA PHE A 282 -5.39 11.29 6.24
C PHE A 282 -4.40 10.21 6.71
N PHE A 283 -3.11 10.49 6.68
CA PHE A 283 -2.05 9.55 7.07
C PHE A 283 -1.76 9.52 8.58
N SER A 284 -2.55 10.21 9.41
CA SER A 284 -2.47 10.05 10.87
C SER A 284 -2.99 8.68 11.33
N GLU A 285 -3.98 8.14 10.62
CA GLU A 285 -4.58 6.83 10.87
C GLU A 285 -3.77 5.71 10.23
N VAL A 286 -3.47 4.65 11.01
CA VAL A 286 -2.70 3.49 10.51
C VAL A 286 -3.43 2.80 9.36
N ALA A 287 -4.74 2.60 9.47
CA ALA A 287 -5.55 1.93 8.46
C ALA A 287 -5.46 2.60 7.08
N ASN A 288 -5.38 3.93 7.02
CA ASN A 288 -5.33 4.68 5.78
C ASN A 288 -4.05 4.47 4.97
N TRP A 289 -2.96 4.03 5.60
CA TRP A 289 -1.73 3.65 4.88
C TRP A 289 -1.89 2.38 4.06
N PHE A 290 -2.88 1.55 4.40
CA PHE A 290 -3.13 0.26 3.76
C PHE A 290 -4.42 0.26 2.94
N MET A 291 -5.09 1.41 2.85
CA MET A 291 -6.28 1.61 2.04
C MET A 291 -5.90 1.61 0.55
N PRO A 292 -6.35 0.64 -0.26
CA PRO A 292 -6.24 0.73 -1.71
C PRO A 292 -6.97 1.96 -2.24
N PHE A 293 -6.39 2.57 -3.27
CA PHE A 293 -6.98 3.77 -3.83
C PHE A 293 -8.33 3.46 -4.50
N HIS A 294 -9.37 4.16 -4.07
CA HIS A 294 -10.68 4.11 -4.70
C HIS A 294 -11.36 5.49 -4.69
N MET A 295 -12.05 5.80 -5.78
CA MET A 295 -12.67 7.12 -5.97
C MET A 295 -13.85 7.40 -5.04
N ASP A 296 -14.46 6.35 -4.47
CA ASP A 296 -15.60 6.49 -3.57
C ASP A 296 -15.23 6.93 -2.15
N HIS A 297 -13.93 6.97 -1.81
CA HIS A 297 -13.46 7.45 -0.51
C HIS A 297 -13.82 8.92 -0.30
N SER A 298 -14.35 9.26 0.89
CA SER A 298 -14.77 10.64 1.21
C SER A 298 -13.65 11.65 1.01
N ALA A 299 -12.42 11.35 1.43
CA ALA A 299 -11.27 12.24 1.25
C ALA A 299 -10.96 12.53 -0.24
N VAL A 300 -11.20 11.58 -1.15
CA VAL A 300 -11.03 11.75 -2.61
C VAL A 300 -12.16 12.60 -3.17
N LYS A 301 -13.40 12.30 -2.78
CA LYS A 301 -14.59 13.09 -3.18
C LYS A 301 -14.51 14.53 -2.71
N ASP A 302 -14.15 14.73 -1.45
CA ASP A 302 -14.00 16.08 -0.86
C ASP A 302 -12.84 16.86 -1.53
N ALA A 303 -11.76 16.18 -1.94
CA ALA A 303 -10.59 16.80 -2.58
C ALA A 303 -10.84 17.19 -4.04
N LEU A 304 -11.51 16.36 -4.82
CA LEU A 304 -11.67 16.51 -6.26
C LEU A 304 -13.01 17.15 -6.66
N GLY A 305 -14.08 16.99 -5.87
CA GLY A 305 -15.38 17.57 -6.16
C GLY A 305 -15.87 17.25 -7.57
N SER A 306 -16.09 18.28 -8.40
CA SER A 306 -16.53 18.12 -9.80
C SER A 306 -15.49 17.47 -10.72
N GLU A 307 -14.21 17.46 -10.33
CA GLU A 307 -13.11 16.89 -11.11
C GLU A 307 -12.91 15.38 -10.83
N LEU A 308 -13.76 14.78 -9.95
CA LEU A 308 -13.64 13.39 -9.55
C LEU A 308 -13.63 12.41 -10.73
N ALA A 309 -14.50 12.61 -11.71
CA ALA A 309 -14.63 11.69 -12.84
C ALA A 309 -13.38 11.71 -13.75
N SER A 310 -12.78 12.87 -13.97
CA SER A 310 -11.62 13.02 -14.87
C SER A 310 -10.31 12.70 -14.14
N ILE A 311 -10.00 13.47 -13.10
CA ILE A 311 -8.73 13.33 -12.37
C ILE A 311 -8.71 12.04 -11.55
N GLY A 312 -9.82 11.72 -10.89
CA GLY A 312 -9.92 10.50 -10.10
C GLY A 312 -9.67 9.24 -10.93
N SER A 313 -10.25 9.16 -12.13
CA SER A 313 -10.04 8.02 -13.05
C SER A 313 -8.60 7.95 -13.55
N MET A 314 -8.00 9.09 -13.92
CA MET A 314 -6.61 9.17 -14.33
C MET A 314 -5.65 8.69 -13.23
N VAL A 315 -5.86 9.13 -11.99
CA VAL A 315 -5.03 8.70 -10.85
C VAL A 315 -5.26 7.23 -10.53
N ALA A 316 -6.52 6.77 -10.57
CA ALA A 316 -6.85 5.37 -10.31
C ALA A 316 -6.14 4.43 -11.28
N SER A 317 -6.14 4.76 -12.58
CA SER A 317 -5.51 3.96 -13.64
C SER A 317 -3.99 4.08 -13.68
N SER A 318 -3.38 5.07 -13.00
CA SER A 318 -1.93 5.27 -13.04
C SER A 318 -1.16 4.02 -12.58
N PRO A 319 -0.30 3.44 -13.44
CA PRO A 319 0.49 2.26 -13.10
C PRO A 319 1.76 2.63 -12.30
N PHE A 320 2.08 3.92 -12.15
CA PHE A 320 3.32 4.37 -11.56
C PHE A 320 3.26 4.51 -10.03
N PHE A 321 2.09 4.83 -9.49
CA PHE A 321 1.94 5.15 -8.08
C PHE A 321 1.41 3.97 -7.28
N CYS A 322 1.96 3.76 -6.09
CA CYS A 322 1.29 2.91 -5.10
C CYS A 322 0.07 3.63 -4.51
N ASP A 323 -0.81 2.89 -3.85
CA ASP A 323 -2.09 3.42 -3.34
C ASP A 323 -1.91 4.66 -2.45
N GLY A 324 -0.97 4.62 -1.51
CA GLY A 324 -0.69 5.75 -0.63
C GLY A 324 -0.20 7.00 -1.37
N ASP A 325 0.49 6.84 -2.51
CA ASP A 325 0.93 7.98 -3.32
C ASP A 325 -0.21 8.57 -4.14
N LYS A 326 -1.13 7.73 -4.62
CA LYS A 326 -2.37 8.19 -5.27
C LYS A 326 -3.19 9.09 -4.35
N TYR A 327 -3.38 8.68 -3.08
CA TYR A 327 -4.02 9.53 -2.07
C TYR A 327 -3.24 10.82 -1.84
N SER A 328 -1.91 10.74 -1.68
CA SER A 328 -1.08 11.93 -1.50
C SER A 328 -1.22 12.93 -2.65
N PHE A 329 -1.23 12.42 -3.88
CA PHE A 329 -1.38 13.25 -5.08
C PHE A 329 -2.73 13.98 -5.10
N VAL A 330 -3.83 13.25 -4.88
CA VAL A 330 -5.18 13.82 -4.86
C VAL A 330 -5.32 14.87 -3.75
N LEU A 331 -4.85 14.57 -2.54
CA LEU A 331 -4.91 15.50 -1.42
C LEU A 331 -4.05 16.75 -1.64
N ALA A 332 -2.90 16.61 -2.32
CA ALA A 332 -2.08 17.75 -2.71
C ALA A 332 -2.78 18.63 -3.74
N LEU A 333 -3.42 18.04 -4.75
CA LEU A 333 -4.19 18.77 -5.75
C LEU A 333 -5.32 19.61 -5.14
N ALA A 334 -5.96 19.14 -4.06
CA ALA A 334 -6.99 19.90 -3.37
C ALA A 334 -6.49 21.25 -2.86
N SER A 335 -5.20 21.34 -2.53
CA SER A 335 -4.55 22.56 -2.01
C SER A 335 -4.06 23.51 -3.09
N VAL A 336 -4.13 23.13 -4.38
CA VAL A 336 -3.61 23.92 -5.51
C VAL A 336 -4.73 24.80 -6.11
N PRO A 337 -4.48 26.11 -6.39
CA PRO A 337 -5.43 26.96 -7.09
C PRO A 337 -5.82 26.39 -8.47
N ALA A 338 -7.08 26.58 -8.89
CA ALA A 338 -7.64 25.98 -10.11
C ALA A 338 -6.80 26.24 -11.39
N ALA A 339 -6.25 27.46 -11.55
CA ALA A 339 -5.41 27.80 -12.70
C ALA A 339 -4.08 26.98 -12.74
N GLN A 340 -3.52 26.66 -11.58
CA GLN A 340 -2.30 25.88 -11.48
C GLN A 340 -2.59 24.37 -11.60
N LYS A 341 -3.78 23.92 -11.17
CA LYS A 341 -4.21 22.53 -11.35
C LYS A 341 -4.20 22.13 -12.82
N HIS A 342 -4.80 22.97 -13.66
CA HIS A 342 -4.86 22.72 -15.11
C HIS A 342 -3.47 22.58 -15.73
N MET A 343 -2.52 23.41 -15.32
CA MET A 343 -1.14 23.34 -15.80
C MET A 343 -0.39 22.10 -15.30
N MET A 344 -0.64 21.69 -14.06
CA MET A 344 -0.06 20.44 -13.52
C MET A 344 -0.63 19.21 -14.23
N LEU A 345 -1.91 19.23 -14.55
CA LEU A 345 -2.61 18.10 -15.16
C LEU A 345 -2.35 17.96 -16.67
N SER A 346 -2.09 19.07 -17.37
CA SER A 346 -1.69 19.03 -18.79
C SER A 346 -0.33 18.36 -19.01
N GLN A 347 0.52 18.31 -17.98
CA GLN A 347 1.77 17.56 -17.99
C GLN A 347 1.57 16.05 -17.79
N PHE A 348 0.42 15.62 -17.26
CA PHE A 348 0.01 14.23 -17.18
C PHE A 348 -0.90 13.92 -18.39
N ASP A 349 -0.29 13.76 -19.55
CA ASP A 349 -1.03 13.40 -20.75
C ASP A 349 -1.74 12.05 -20.55
N ALA A 350 -3.07 12.10 -20.43
CA ALA A 350 -3.90 10.92 -20.26
C ALA A 350 -3.74 9.94 -21.44
N GLN A 351 -3.42 10.45 -22.64
CA GLN A 351 -3.17 9.61 -23.82
C GLN A 351 -1.87 8.83 -23.65
N ARG A 352 -0.81 9.47 -23.15
CA ARG A 352 0.50 8.83 -22.93
C ARG A 352 0.46 7.79 -21.80
N ILE A 353 -0.34 8.04 -20.77
CA ILE A 353 -0.62 7.05 -19.71
C ILE A 353 -1.37 5.85 -20.28
N ASN A 354 -2.40 6.08 -21.07
CA ASN A 354 -3.18 5.03 -21.73
C ASN A 354 -2.36 4.25 -22.75
N GLU A 355 -1.47 4.90 -23.50
CA GLU A 355 -0.55 4.24 -24.45
C GLU A 355 0.46 3.32 -23.74
N LEU A 356 1.02 3.77 -22.60
CA LEU A 356 1.91 2.97 -21.78
C LEU A 356 1.17 1.79 -21.11
N GLU A 357 -0.06 2.00 -20.71
CA GLU A 357 -0.92 0.95 -20.15
C GLU A 357 -1.31 -0.07 -21.25
N LEU A 358 -1.62 0.39 -22.45
CA LEU A 358 -1.92 -0.45 -23.62
C LEU A 358 -0.68 -1.24 -24.07
N GLN A 359 0.50 -0.64 -24.09
CA GLN A 359 1.76 -1.34 -24.36
C GLN A 359 2.08 -2.40 -23.30
N ARG A 360 1.80 -2.11 -22.03
CA ARG A 360 1.99 -3.07 -20.94
C ARG A 360 0.98 -4.21 -21.00
N SER A 361 -0.28 -3.94 -21.28
CA SER A 361 -1.32 -4.96 -21.40
C SER A 361 -1.11 -5.87 -22.61
N THR A 362 -0.63 -5.34 -23.71
CA THR A 362 -0.28 -6.13 -24.90
C THR A 362 0.95 -7.03 -24.69
N LEU A 363 1.89 -6.62 -23.82
CA LEU A 363 3.09 -7.41 -23.51
C LEU A 363 2.87 -8.41 -22.36
N ALA A 364 1.95 -8.12 -21.42
CA ALA A 364 1.77 -8.90 -20.18
C ALA A 364 0.54 -9.83 -20.17
N GLY A 365 -0.36 -9.74 -21.17
CA GLY A 365 -1.66 -10.41 -21.12
C GLY A 365 -2.65 -9.71 -20.18
N ASP A 366 -3.92 -10.18 -20.16
CA ASP A 366 -5.03 -9.55 -19.44
C ASP A 366 -4.90 -9.57 -17.89
N THR A 367 -3.98 -10.37 -17.32
CA THR A 367 -3.83 -10.52 -15.87
C THR A 367 -2.44 -10.04 -15.44
N PRO A 368 -2.33 -9.07 -14.48
CA PRO A 368 -1.04 -8.61 -13.98
C PRO A 368 -0.22 -9.74 -13.35
N SER A 369 1.10 -9.73 -13.58
CA SER A 369 2.00 -10.69 -12.96
C SER A 369 2.02 -10.54 -11.43
N ALA A 370 2.44 -11.59 -10.71
CA ALA A 370 2.60 -11.53 -9.27
C ALA A 370 3.60 -10.44 -8.87
N GLY A 371 4.67 -10.26 -9.64
CA GLY A 371 5.65 -9.19 -9.43
C GLY A 371 5.04 -7.79 -9.55
N ALA A 372 4.23 -7.53 -10.57
CA ALA A 372 3.58 -6.23 -10.76
C ALA A 372 2.62 -5.89 -9.60
N ILE A 373 1.86 -6.87 -9.13
CA ILE A 373 0.95 -6.71 -7.97
C ILE A 373 1.77 -6.51 -6.69
N ALA A 374 2.76 -7.38 -6.46
CA ALA A 374 3.62 -7.32 -5.28
C ALA A 374 4.40 -5.99 -5.22
N ASN A 375 4.89 -5.47 -6.36
CA ASN A 375 5.62 -4.21 -6.43
C ASN A 375 4.83 -3.07 -5.77
N LYS A 376 3.55 -2.88 -6.15
CA LYS A 376 2.71 -1.82 -5.59
C LYS A 376 2.44 -2.00 -4.10
N TYR A 377 2.17 -3.22 -3.68
CA TYR A 377 1.92 -3.52 -2.28
C TYR A 377 3.19 -3.34 -1.42
N VAL A 378 4.33 -3.85 -1.89
CA VAL A 378 5.62 -3.73 -1.19
C VAL A 378 6.07 -2.28 -1.11
N GLN A 379 5.92 -1.48 -2.18
CA GLN A 379 6.18 -0.04 -2.14
C GLN A 379 5.31 0.65 -1.09
N ASN A 380 4.02 0.31 -1.02
CA ASN A 380 3.10 0.90 -0.04
C ASN A 380 3.49 0.53 1.40
N LEU A 381 3.84 -0.75 1.65
CA LEU A 381 4.38 -1.21 2.93
C LEU A 381 5.67 -0.47 3.29
N TYR A 382 6.62 -0.36 2.33
CA TYR A 382 7.89 0.33 2.55
C TYR A 382 7.68 1.79 2.97
N ARG A 383 6.74 2.50 2.32
CA ARG A 383 6.38 3.86 2.70
C ARG A 383 5.87 3.95 4.13
N PHE A 384 5.00 3.05 4.55
CA PHE A 384 4.50 3.02 5.92
C PHE A 384 5.64 2.88 6.93
N PHE A 385 6.49 1.87 6.78
CA PHE A 385 7.58 1.61 7.73
C PHE A 385 8.68 2.68 7.71
N LYS A 386 8.85 3.42 6.61
CA LYS A 386 9.87 4.49 6.52
C LYS A 386 9.33 5.90 6.82
N LEU A 387 8.06 6.18 6.58
CA LEU A 387 7.51 7.54 6.61
C LEU A 387 6.45 7.77 7.68
N TYR A 388 5.82 6.72 8.23
CA TYR A 388 4.83 6.89 9.28
C TYR A 388 5.43 7.61 10.48
N ARG A 389 4.71 8.61 11.03
CA ARG A 389 5.23 9.49 12.11
C ARG A 389 5.69 8.70 13.34
N ARG A 390 5.02 7.59 13.64
CA ARG A 390 5.32 6.71 14.77
C ARG A 390 5.91 5.37 14.33
N LYS A 391 6.67 5.36 13.24
CA LYS A 391 7.31 4.15 12.68
C LYS A 391 8.17 3.38 13.68
N GLY A 392 8.75 4.07 14.66
CA GLY A 392 9.53 3.44 15.74
C GLY A 392 8.70 2.55 16.67
N ASP A 393 7.37 2.61 16.60
CA ASP A 393 6.48 1.74 17.38
C ASP A 393 6.22 0.38 16.68
N PHE A 394 6.75 0.20 15.46
CA PHE A 394 6.56 -1.02 14.65
C PHE A 394 7.86 -1.76 14.41
N ASN A 395 7.77 -3.08 14.30
CA ASN A 395 8.87 -3.92 13.83
C ASN A 395 9.01 -3.76 12.32
N ASP A 396 10.01 -2.99 11.88
CA ASP A 396 10.26 -2.73 10.45
C ASP A 396 10.83 -3.98 9.75
N PRO A 397 10.07 -4.67 8.90
CA PRO A 397 10.54 -5.87 8.22
C PRO A 397 11.66 -5.59 7.20
N PHE A 398 11.75 -4.35 6.70
CA PHE A 398 12.77 -3.91 5.75
C PHE A 398 14.11 -3.56 6.40
N SER A 399 14.18 -3.49 7.73
CA SER A 399 15.42 -3.32 8.46
C SER A 399 16.25 -4.60 8.53
N LEU A 400 15.63 -5.76 8.29
CA LEU A 400 16.30 -7.05 8.32
C LEU A 400 17.05 -7.31 7.00
N PRO A 401 18.30 -7.83 7.06
CA PRO A 401 19.01 -8.22 5.85
C PRO A 401 18.28 -9.40 5.20
N LEU A 402 17.69 -9.19 4.01
CA LEU A 402 16.99 -10.25 3.30
C LEU A 402 17.99 -11.34 2.88
N ASN A 403 17.84 -12.52 3.45
CA ASN A 403 18.61 -13.69 3.12
C ASN A 403 17.68 -14.90 2.94
N LEU A 404 17.46 -15.29 1.69
CA LEU A 404 16.55 -16.39 1.33
C LEU A 404 17.03 -17.73 1.88
N LEU A 405 18.35 -17.91 2.12
CA LEU A 405 18.89 -19.10 2.76
C LEU A 405 18.39 -19.32 4.20
N GLN A 406 17.80 -18.28 4.80
CA GLN A 406 17.17 -18.37 6.13
C GLN A 406 15.74 -18.91 6.07
N LEU A 407 15.21 -19.18 4.86
CA LEU A 407 13.89 -19.75 4.61
C LEU A 407 14.00 -21.05 3.80
N PRO A 408 14.72 -22.07 4.28
CA PRO A 408 14.97 -23.28 3.52
C PRO A 408 13.67 -24.03 3.15
N PHE A 409 12.62 -23.84 3.94
CA PHE A 409 11.31 -24.44 3.70
C PHE A 409 10.56 -23.83 2.50
N LEU A 410 11.01 -22.71 1.94
CA LEU A 410 10.45 -22.08 0.73
C LEU A 410 11.25 -22.48 -0.53
N ALA A 411 12.48 -22.97 -0.37
CA ALA A 411 13.30 -23.37 -1.50
C ALA A 411 12.75 -24.65 -2.15
N PRO A 412 12.80 -24.78 -3.49
CA PRO A 412 12.64 -26.08 -4.12
C PRO A 412 13.80 -26.99 -3.69
N ASP A 413 13.55 -28.30 -3.63
CA ASP A 413 14.56 -29.31 -3.38
C ASP A 413 15.64 -29.29 -4.47
#